data_d72f6b28ac807fa38a8a8dc8c5c4fa70
#
_entry.id   d72f6b28ac807fa38a8a8dc8c5c4fa70
#
_cell.length_a   1.000
_cell.length_b   1.000
_cell.length_c   1.000
_cell.angle_alpha   90.00
_cell.angle_beta   90.00
_cell.angle_gamma   90.00
#
_symmetry.space_group_name_H-M   'P 1'
#
loop_
_entity.id
_entity.type
_entity.pdbx_description
1 polymer ?
#
loop_
_entity_poly.entity_id
_entity_poly.type
_entity_poly.pdbx_seq_one_letter_code
_entity_poly.pdbx_strand_id
1 'polypeptide(L)'
;SVVGYIPSQTVTFTAYGMKPNTTGLSLYFDGTVLLNGTLSTDSNGTCSGSFTIPAGTYLTGSRSVRISDSAVVANAITSAEETLYCVGALVQQDSGSFSTRPPTLRRRTVNSETISKDPFNKSVDSLENTAGTDPLAQTFIVDKVANPEGVFLNSLSLYFSAKDTVLPVAVDIRPTVSGYPSPSVVIPFSTVVKLPGDVTANATTPTATEFAFTSPVFLPPGEYAICITTNSSEYSLYAADTAANSITNGDAIAGRAGNNQLVGTLYTPQGSGVSVQENTTDLMFAVKRCAFTATTGTATHANVANIASRQAFKVSAPEVIPESCTITRAAGALSFANNETVYPVTPFTAAPTLVYTLTRGVSNAVSPAIDTAARYAVSVNMNTQSEYLTRVVELPQSLASTGLAVFVNENIPTGTDVKVYYRTSAVGEADIFTRTWVEIPQTSPAFTSTSEIDFRESTFRTSTALAPFKSYQIKVRLTNSGGASYYRTPAVRSVRVVSFV
;
A
#
# COMPACT_ATOMS: atom_id res chain seq x y z
N SER A 1 -1.84 -14.92 -19.94
CA SER A 1 -1.74 -14.89 -18.47
C SER A 1 -0.51 -14.07 -18.11
N VAL A 2 -0.70 -12.90 -17.55
CA VAL A 2 0.41 -12.17 -16.94
C VAL A 2 0.84 -13.01 -15.75
N VAL A 3 2.03 -13.61 -15.86
CA VAL A 3 2.59 -14.34 -14.72
C VAL A 3 3.00 -13.28 -13.71
N GLY A 4 2.26 -13.18 -12.62
CA GLY A 4 2.55 -12.25 -11.52
C GLY A 4 3.82 -12.58 -10.73
N TYR A 5 4.70 -13.40 -11.31
CA TYR A 5 5.94 -13.85 -10.70
C TYR A 5 7.16 -13.36 -11.47
N ILE A 6 8.24 -13.11 -10.73
CA ILE A 6 9.53 -12.70 -11.27
C ILE A 6 10.13 -13.88 -12.05
N PRO A 7 10.62 -13.68 -13.31
CA PRO A 7 11.40 -14.68 -14.00
C PRO A 7 12.77 -14.86 -13.32
N SER A 8 13.44 -15.99 -13.59
CA SER A 8 14.80 -16.15 -13.12
C SER A 8 15.69 -15.06 -13.72
N GLN A 9 16.33 -14.28 -12.85
CA GLN A 9 17.27 -13.24 -13.26
C GLN A 9 18.40 -13.11 -12.26
N THR A 10 19.59 -12.79 -12.76
CA THR A 10 20.73 -12.48 -11.92
C THR A 10 20.83 -10.97 -11.75
N VAL A 11 20.94 -10.54 -10.49
CA VAL A 11 21.06 -9.14 -10.10
C VAL A 11 22.46 -8.93 -9.51
N THR A 12 23.16 -7.92 -9.99
CA THR A 12 24.43 -7.45 -9.39
C THR A 12 24.14 -6.31 -8.44
N PHE A 13 24.88 -6.24 -7.36
CA PHE A 13 24.70 -5.19 -6.35
C PHE A 13 26.06 -4.67 -5.85
N THR A 14 26.03 -3.45 -5.32
CA THR A 14 27.12 -2.87 -4.54
C THR A 14 26.50 -2.06 -3.39
N ALA A 15 26.81 -2.46 -2.17
CA ALA A 15 26.37 -1.78 -0.94
C ALA A 15 27.56 -1.03 -0.34
N TYR A 16 27.30 0.19 0.11
CA TYR A 16 28.30 1.10 0.69
C TYR A 16 27.96 1.44 2.14
N GLY A 17 28.97 1.86 2.89
CA GLY A 17 28.78 2.37 4.26
C GLY A 17 28.48 1.31 5.31
N MET A 18 28.73 0.06 4.98
CA MET A 18 28.65 -1.04 5.95
C MET A 18 29.90 -1.09 6.86
N LYS A 19 29.83 -1.88 7.93
CA LYS A 19 30.99 -2.05 8.83
C LYS A 19 32.15 -2.66 8.05
N PRO A 20 33.35 -2.04 8.01
CA PRO A 20 34.51 -2.55 7.30
C PRO A 20 34.98 -3.93 7.81
N ASN A 21 35.57 -4.70 6.91
CA ASN A 21 36.16 -6.01 7.18
C ASN A 21 35.21 -6.99 7.91
N THR A 22 33.91 -6.90 7.62
CA THR A 22 32.92 -7.82 8.17
C THR A 22 32.74 -9.00 7.24
N THR A 23 32.77 -10.21 7.79
CA THR A 23 32.52 -11.47 7.07
C THR A 23 31.23 -12.12 7.55
N GLY A 24 30.71 -13.08 6.79
CA GLY A 24 29.51 -13.82 7.17
C GLY A 24 28.19 -13.06 6.93
N LEU A 25 28.20 -12.08 6.06
CA LEU A 25 26.99 -11.35 5.70
C LEU A 25 26.09 -12.21 4.81
N SER A 26 24.81 -12.07 5.01
CA SER A 26 23.75 -12.76 4.25
C SER A 26 22.95 -11.76 3.44
N LEU A 27 22.48 -12.18 2.25
CA LEU A 27 21.55 -11.41 1.44
C LEU A 27 20.14 -11.98 1.57
N TYR A 28 19.22 -11.11 1.88
CA TYR A 28 17.79 -11.37 2.00
C TYR A 28 17.05 -10.68 0.85
N PHE A 29 16.21 -11.43 0.18
CA PHE A 29 15.29 -10.93 -0.83
C PHE A 29 13.86 -11.14 -0.34
N ASP A 30 13.14 -10.05 -0.17
CA ASP A 30 11.77 -10.05 0.37
C ASP A 30 11.66 -10.86 1.68
N GLY A 31 12.66 -10.70 2.56
CA GLY A 31 12.75 -11.39 3.84
C GLY A 31 13.32 -12.82 3.80
N THR A 32 13.47 -13.41 2.61
CA THR A 32 14.03 -14.76 2.45
C THR A 32 15.53 -14.72 2.14
N VAL A 33 16.34 -15.55 2.80
CA VAL A 33 17.77 -15.61 2.54
C VAL A 33 18.06 -16.26 1.19
N LEU A 34 18.78 -15.56 0.31
CA LEU A 34 19.28 -16.09 -0.96
C LEU A 34 20.78 -16.41 -0.94
N LEU A 35 21.57 -15.61 -0.22
CA LEU A 35 22.97 -15.90 0.05
C LEU A 35 23.18 -15.91 1.55
N ASN A 36 23.64 -17.04 2.09
CA ASN A 36 23.77 -17.24 3.52
C ASN A 36 25.24 -17.21 3.95
N GLY A 37 25.63 -16.17 4.66
CA GLY A 37 26.98 -16.08 5.28
C GLY A 37 28.15 -16.02 4.31
N THR A 38 27.92 -15.75 3.02
CA THR A 38 28.94 -15.83 1.96
C THR A 38 29.52 -14.48 1.55
N LEU A 39 28.94 -13.40 2.02
CA LEU A 39 29.33 -12.05 1.65
C LEU A 39 30.25 -11.43 2.71
N SER A 40 31.09 -10.51 2.25
CA SER A 40 31.99 -9.74 3.12
C SER A 40 32.15 -8.32 2.62
N THR A 41 32.51 -7.41 3.53
CA THR A 41 32.89 -6.04 3.20
C THR A 41 34.41 -5.89 3.12
N ASP A 42 34.84 -4.97 2.27
CA ASP A 42 36.23 -4.53 2.21
C ASP A 42 36.60 -3.57 3.34
N SER A 43 37.86 -3.04 3.28
CA SER A 43 38.36 -2.06 4.26
C SER A 43 37.61 -0.72 4.25
N ASN A 44 36.83 -0.43 3.20
CA ASN A 44 36.03 0.78 3.05
C ASN A 44 34.56 0.57 3.45
N GLY A 45 34.19 -0.65 3.83
CA GLY A 45 32.81 -0.99 4.13
C GLY A 45 31.94 -1.18 2.89
N THR A 46 32.55 -1.57 1.75
CA THR A 46 31.85 -1.87 0.52
C THR A 46 31.66 -3.38 0.37
N CYS A 47 30.45 -3.81 0.05
CA CYS A 47 30.11 -5.19 -0.27
C CYS A 47 29.53 -5.26 -1.68
N SER A 48 30.13 -6.05 -2.55
CA SER A 48 29.68 -6.26 -3.92
C SER A 48 29.50 -7.73 -4.23
N GLY A 49 28.54 -8.03 -5.11
CA GLY A 49 28.27 -9.39 -5.51
C GLY A 49 27.12 -9.51 -6.50
N SER A 50 26.68 -10.73 -6.68
CA SER A 50 25.49 -11.04 -7.46
C SER A 50 24.67 -12.15 -6.79
N PHE A 51 23.37 -12.13 -7.02
CA PHE A 51 22.45 -13.18 -6.61
C PHE A 51 21.46 -13.47 -7.73
N THR A 52 20.90 -14.67 -7.71
CA THR A 52 19.89 -15.07 -8.69
C THR A 52 18.54 -15.19 -8.01
N ILE A 53 17.55 -14.47 -8.53
CA ILE A 53 16.16 -14.60 -8.12
C ILE A 53 15.63 -15.86 -8.80
N PRO A 54 15.12 -16.86 -8.06
CA PRO A 54 14.54 -18.06 -8.66
C PRO A 54 13.22 -17.76 -9.35
N ALA A 55 13.00 -18.38 -10.52
CA ALA A 55 11.75 -18.20 -11.26
C ALA A 55 10.52 -18.66 -10.47
N GLY A 56 9.43 -17.90 -10.57
CA GLY A 56 8.12 -18.31 -10.05
C GLY A 56 7.99 -18.33 -8.53
N THR A 57 8.98 -17.82 -7.79
CA THR A 57 8.97 -17.84 -6.32
C THR A 57 8.42 -16.55 -5.74
N TYR A 58 8.75 -15.41 -6.34
CA TYR A 58 8.38 -14.09 -5.85
C TYR A 58 7.45 -13.38 -6.82
N LEU A 59 6.46 -12.67 -6.28
CA LEU A 59 5.54 -11.86 -7.07
C LEU A 59 6.27 -10.61 -7.60
N THR A 60 5.80 -10.10 -8.74
CA THR A 60 6.27 -8.82 -9.31
C THR A 60 5.94 -7.64 -8.41
N GLY A 61 6.59 -6.51 -8.64
CA GLY A 61 6.43 -5.27 -7.88
C GLY A 61 7.68 -4.90 -7.10
N SER A 62 7.53 -4.00 -6.13
CA SER A 62 8.63 -3.56 -5.28
C SER A 62 9.00 -4.66 -4.28
N ARG A 63 10.28 -5.06 -4.28
CA ARG A 63 10.83 -6.10 -3.39
C ARG A 63 12.03 -5.56 -2.65
N SER A 64 12.14 -5.85 -1.35
CA SER A 64 13.31 -5.43 -0.60
C SER A 64 14.49 -6.36 -0.83
N VAL A 65 15.68 -5.76 -0.97
CA VAL A 65 16.97 -6.45 -1.01
C VAL A 65 17.76 -5.95 0.18
N ARG A 66 18.07 -6.82 1.11
CA ARG A 66 18.81 -6.46 2.33
C ARG A 66 20.04 -7.33 2.50
N ILE A 67 21.18 -6.70 2.76
CA ILE A 67 22.43 -7.36 3.15
C ILE A 67 22.64 -7.09 4.64
N SER A 68 22.88 -8.10 5.43
CA SER A 68 23.00 -7.95 6.87
C SER A 68 23.78 -9.07 7.51
N ASP A 69 24.38 -8.79 8.67
CA ASP A 69 25.02 -9.77 9.55
C ASP A 69 24.02 -10.50 10.47
N SER A 70 22.74 -10.15 10.43
CA SER A 70 21.68 -10.77 11.20
C SER A 70 20.40 -10.96 10.40
N ALA A 71 19.73 -12.08 10.59
CA ALA A 71 18.40 -12.33 10.05
C ALA A 71 17.35 -11.38 10.64
N VAL A 72 17.51 -11.03 11.92
CA VAL A 72 16.62 -10.12 12.63
C VAL A 72 17.15 -8.70 12.52
N VAL A 73 16.37 -7.82 11.90
CA VAL A 73 16.75 -6.41 11.65
C VAL A 73 17.18 -5.69 12.94
N ALA A 74 16.48 -5.92 14.03
CA ALA A 74 16.78 -5.29 15.33
C ALA A 74 18.11 -5.71 15.94
N ASN A 75 18.66 -6.84 15.50
CA ASN A 75 19.92 -7.39 16.01
C ASN A 75 21.11 -7.14 15.07
N ALA A 76 20.87 -6.54 13.92
CA ALA A 76 21.90 -6.26 12.94
C ALA A 76 22.86 -5.17 13.45
N ILE A 77 24.16 -5.46 13.43
CA ILE A 77 25.22 -4.50 13.69
C ILE A 77 25.51 -3.69 12.42
N THR A 78 25.38 -4.33 11.28
CA THR A 78 25.56 -3.68 9.97
C THR A 78 24.56 -4.23 8.97
N SER A 79 23.91 -3.33 8.25
CA SER A 79 22.97 -3.69 7.19
C SER A 79 22.89 -2.60 6.13
N ALA A 80 22.59 -3.01 4.90
CA ALA A 80 22.21 -2.13 3.81
C ALA A 80 20.94 -2.69 3.17
N GLU A 81 19.99 -1.84 2.86
CA GLU A 81 18.71 -2.23 2.27
C GLU A 81 18.32 -1.27 1.15
N GLU A 82 17.81 -1.83 0.06
CA GLU A 82 17.30 -1.10 -1.10
C GLU A 82 16.08 -1.80 -1.67
N THR A 83 15.24 -1.06 -2.37
CA THR A 83 14.03 -1.58 -3.02
C THR A 83 14.31 -1.85 -4.49
N LEU A 84 14.18 -3.11 -4.90
CA LEU A 84 14.26 -3.51 -6.30
C LEU A 84 12.84 -3.59 -6.89
N TYR A 85 12.61 -2.86 -7.98
CA TYR A 85 11.36 -2.98 -8.72
C TYR A 85 11.46 -4.11 -9.75
N CYS A 86 10.70 -5.17 -9.52
CA CYS A 86 10.73 -6.38 -10.31
C CYS A 86 9.53 -6.46 -11.25
N VAL A 87 9.79 -6.63 -12.53
CA VAL A 87 8.77 -6.83 -13.57
C VAL A 87 8.68 -8.31 -13.93
N GLY A 88 7.46 -8.79 -14.22
CA GLY A 88 7.25 -10.15 -14.73
C GLY A 88 7.64 -10.23 -16.19
N ALA A 89 8.16 -11.38 -16.62
CA ALA A 89 8.27 -11.71 -18.03
C ALA A 89 7.00 -12.46 -18.48
N LEU A 90 6.55 -12.21 -19.70
CA LEU A 90 5.66 -13.11 -20.39
C LEU A 90 6.46 -14.40 -20.67
N VAL A 91 6.17 -15.45 -19.95
CA VAL A 91 6.69 -16.77 -20.35
C VAL A 91 5.80 -17.27 -21.48
N GLN A 92 6.28 -17.16 -22.69
CA GLN A 92 5.76 -17.90 -23.83
C GLN A 92 6.13 -19.37 -23.61
N GLN A 93 5.19 -20.17 -23.12
CA GLN A 93 5.33 -21.61 -23.14
C GLN A 93 4.95 -22.06 -24.54
N ASP A 94 5.94 -22.50 -25.31
CA ASP A 94 5.72 -23.16 -26.59
C ASP A 94 4.99 -24.49 -26.34
N SER A 95 3.68 -24.46 -26.49
CA SER A 95 2.81 -25.54 -26.94
C SER A 95 1.35 -25.17 -26.67
N GLY A 96 0.70 -24.69 -27.68
CA GLY A 96 -0.72 -24.42 -27.68
C GLY A 96 -1.03 -22.97 -27.92
N SER A 97 -1.50 -22.67 -29.10
CA SER A 97 -2.00 -21.36 -29.47
C SER A 97 -3.20 -21.01 -28.57
N PHE A 98 -2.97 -20.22 -27.51
CA PHE A 98 -4.06 -19.53 -26.83
C PHE A 98 -4.44 -18.32 -27.68
N SER A 99 -5.43 -18.50 -28.52
CA SER A 99 -6.12 -17.39 -29.15
C SER A 99 -6.98 -16.71 -28.09
N THR A 100 -6.50 -15.58 -27.54
CA THR A 100 -7.36 -14.68 -26.79
C THR A 100 -8.33 -14.05 -27.78
N ARG A 101 -9.52 -14.59 -27.85
CA ARG A 101 -10.61 -13.94 -28.57
C ARG A 101 -11.56 -13.35 -27.54
N PRO A 102 -11.84 -12.06 -27.61
CA PRO A 102 -12.93 -11.48 -26.84
C PRO A 102 -14.24 -12.16 -27.18
N PRO A 103 -15.23 -12.18 -26.26
CA PRO A 103 -16.53 -12.73 -26.56
C PRO A 103 -17.12 -12.04 -27.78
N THR A 104 -17.47 -12.80 -28.79
CA THR A 104 -18.10 -12.28 -29.99
C THR A 104 -19.59 -12.15 -29.76
N LEU A 105 -20.11 -10.91 -29.82
CA LEU A 105 -21.52 -10.72 -30.09
C LEU A 105 -21.82 -11.32 -31.46
N ARG A 106 -22.63 -12.39 -31.53
CA ARG A 106 -23.17 -12.85 -32.80
C ARG A 106 -24.24 -11.85 -33.24
N ARG A 107 -23.81 -10.78 -33.88
CA ARG A 107 -24.69 -10.03 -34.76
C ARG A 107 -24.84 -10.84 -36.05
N ARG A 108 -26.01 -11.26 -36.37
CA ARG A 108 -26.32 -11.81 -37.68
C ARG A 108 -26.44 -10.66 -38.68
N THR A 109 -25.32 -10.12 -39.09
CA THR A 109 -25.23 -9.31 -40.29
C THR A 109 -24.51 -10.14 -41.34
N VAL A 110 -25.23 -10.47 -42.37
CA VAL A 110 -24.71 -11.09 -43.58
C VAL A 110 -23.97 -9.97 -44.32
N ASN A 111 -22.70 -9.80 -44.05
CA ASN A 111 -21.75 -9.22 -45.00
C ASN A 111 -20.39 -9.86 -44.69
N SER A 112 -20.11 -10.90 -45.49
CA SER A 112 -18.81 -11.51 -45.53
C SER A 112 -17.85 -10.61 -46.29
N GLU A 113 -17.12 -9.77 -45.60
CA GLU A 113 -15.80 -9.37 -46.08
C GLU A 113 -14.79 -10.29 -45.45
N THR A 114 -14.31 -11.21 -46.25
CA THR A 114 -13.18 -12.06 -45.95
C THR A 114 -11.94 -11.17 -45.94
N ILE A 115 -11.62 -10.58 -44.81
CA ILE A 115 -10.29 -10.02 -44.62
C ILE A 115 -9.37 -11.20 -44.34
N SER A 116 -8.73 -11.68 -45.41
CA SER A 116 -7.59 -12.57 -45.29
C SER A 116 -6.45 -11.79 -44.64
N LYS A 117 -6.37 -11.81 -43.34
CA LYS A 117 -5.19 -11.33 -42.61
C LYS A 117 -4.33 -12.56 -42.28
N ASP A 118 -3.08 -12.42 -42.61
CA ASP A 118 -2.05 -13.40 -42.29
C ASP A 118 -2.15 -13.79 -40.80
N PRO A 119 -2.43 -15.06 -40.47
CA PRO A 119 -2.61 -15.50 -39.10
C PRO A 119 -1.33 -15.34 -38.23
N PHE A 120 -0.18 -15.13 -38.87
CA PHE A 120 1.09 -14.94 -38.20
C PHE A 120 1.24 -13.52 -37.61
N ASN A 121 0.76 -12.50 -38.29
CA ASN A 121 0.80 -11.12 -37.80
C ASN A 121 -0.24 -10.86 -36.68
N LYS A 122 -1.32 -11.65 -36.63
CA LYS A 122 -2.31 -11.51 -35.57
C LYS A 122 -1.84 -12.04 -34.22
N SER A 123 -0.93 -12.98 -34.20
CA SER A 123 -0.42 -13.54 -32.94
C SER A 123 0.58 -12.60 -32.24
N VAL A 124 1.29 -11.78 -32.99
CA VAL A 124 2.25 -10.82 -32.44
C VAL A 124 1.54 -9.57 -31.91
N ASP A 125 0.55 -9.07 -32.66
CA ASP A 125 -0.25 -7.91 -32.21
C ASP A 125 -1.12 -8.22 -30.99
N SER A 126 -1.57 -9.50 -30.84
CA SER A 126 -2.30 -9.92 -29.64
C SER A 126 -1.43 -10.10 -28.42
N LEU A 127 -0.11 -10.27 -28.59
CA LEU A 127 0.84 -10.39 -27.49
C LEU A 127 1.27 -9.03 -26.94
N GLU A 128 1.35 -8.01 -27.79
CA GLU A 128 1.58 -6.64 -27.33
C GLU A 128 0.35 -6.02 -26.65
N ASN A 129 -0.84 -6.52 -26.95
CA ASN A 129 -2.10 -6.04 -26.40
C ASN A 129 -2.59 -6.79 -25.16
N THR A 130 -1.84 -7.72 -24.61
CA THR A 130 -2.20 -8.37 -23.34
C THR A 130 -2.12 -7.45 -22.11
N ALA A 131 -1.60 -6.25 -22.25
CA ALA A 131 -1.72 -5.20 -21.24
C ALA A 131 -3.06 -4.43 -21.30
N GLY A 132 -3.87 -4.68 -22.31
CA GLY A 132 -5.15 -4.03 -22.50
C GLY A 132 -6.07 -4.94 -23.31
N THR A 133 -6.62 -5.99 -22.70
CA THR A 133 -7.74 -6.70 -23.29
C THR A 133 -8.91 -5.74 -23.33
N ASP A 134 -9.36 -5.38 -24.54
CA ASP A 134 -10.64 -4.70 -24.72
C ASP A 134 -11.75 -5.65 -24.31
N PRO A 135 -12.40 -5.46 -23.18
CA PRO A 135 -13.55 -6.27 -22.81
C PRO A 135 -14.76 -5.88 -23.67
N LEU A 136 -15.68 -6.81 -23.83
CA LEU A 136 -17.05 -6.42 -24.12
C LEU A 136 -17.57 -5.63 -22.93
N ALA A 137 -18.02 -4.39 -23.12
CA ALA A 137 -18.41 -3.58 -21.99
C ALA A 137 -19.72 -2.83 -22.24
N GLN A 138 -20.57 -2.76 -21.23
CA GLN A 138 -21.80 -1.98 -21.24
C GLN A 138 -21.72 -0.94 -20.13
N THR A 139 -21.87 0.35 -20.49
CA THR A 139 -21.89 1.40 -19.46
C THR A 139 -23.29 1.54 -18.86
N PHE A 140 -23.31 2.00 -17.60
CA PHE A 140 -24.52 2.33 -16.86
C PHE A 140 -24.24 3.50 -15.89
N ILE A 141 -25.29 4.18 -15.46
CA ILE A 141 -25.19 5.38 -14.64
C ILE A 141 -25.78 5.11 -13.24
N VAL A 142 -25.00 5.44 -12.23
CA VAL A 142 -25.50 5.64 -10.86
C VAL A 142 -25.96 7.09 -10.76
N ASP A 143 -27.28 7.30 -10.88
CA ASP A 143 -27.86 8.64 -10.93
C ASP A 143 -27.71 9.36 -9.60
N LYS A 144 -27.14 10.56 -9.63
CA LYS A 144 -26.89 11.41 -8.47
C LYS A 144 -28.19 11.92 -7.81
N VAL A 145 -29.27 12.09 -8.57
CA VAL A 145 -30.54 12.57 -8.02
C VAL A 145 -31.22 11.47 -7.21
N ALA A 146 -31.27 10.26 -7.75
CA ALA A 146 -31.87 9.11 -7.09
C ALA A 146 -30.96 8.52 -5.99
N ASN A 147 -29.65 8.62 -6.14
CA ASN A 147 -28.66 8.02 -5.23
C ASN A 147 -27.53 9.04 -4.93
N PRO A 148 -27.81 10.12 -4.20
CA PRO A 148 -26.84 11.21 -4.01
C PRO A 148 -25.54 10.76 -3.32
N GLU A 149 -25.60 9.73 -2.49
CA GLU A 149 -24.45 9.16 -1.78
C GLU A 149 -23.87 7.89 -2.44
N GLY A 150 -24.38 7.54 -3.62
CA GLY A 150 -24.01 6.30 -4.30
C GLY A 150 -24.83 5.09 -3.90
N VAL A 151 -24.38 3.92 -4.29
CA VAL A 151 -25.04 2.63 -4.03
C VAL A 151 -24.02 1.55 -3.73
N PHE A 152 -24.45 0.54 -3.00
CA PHE A 152 -23.73 -0.71 -2.88
C PHE A 152 -24.37 -1.78 -3.76
N LEU A 153 -23.61 -2.42 -4.62
CA LEU A 153 -24.05 -3.52 -5.45
C LEU A 153 -23.78 -4.85 -4.76
N ASN A 154 -24.74 -5.75 -4.87
CA ASN A 154 -24.62 -7.13 -4.37
C ASN A 154 -24.26 -8.11 -5.48
N SER A 155 -24.87 -7.95 -6.62
CA SER A 155 -24.67 -8.86 -7.78
C SER A 155 -25.05 -8.19 -9.09
N LEU A 156 -24.58 -8.81 -10.16
CA LEU A 156 -24.90 -8.49 -11.55
C LEU A 156 -25.46 -9.74 -12.20
N SER A 157 -26.54 -9.63 -12.95
CA SER A 157 -27.05 -10.72 -13.80
C SER A 157 -26.81 -10.40 -15.27
N LEU A 158 -26.24 -11.38 -15.97
CA LEU A 158 -26.08 -11.40 -17.42
C LEU A 158 -26.87 -12.55 -18.03
N TYR A 159 -27.21 -12.40 -19.30
CA TYR A 159 -28.06 -13.39 -20.01
C TYR A 159 -27.28 -13.94 -21.20
N PHE A 160 -26.97 -15.24 -21.16
CA PHE A 160 -26.20 -15.91 -22.18
C PHE A 160 -27.10 -16.70 -23.09
N SER A 161 -26.92 -16.56 -24.40
CA SER A 161 -27.56 -17.41 -25.40
C SER A 161 -26.74 -18.68 -25.74
N ALA A 162 -25.40 -18.62 -25.56
CA ALA A 162 -24.48 -19.73 -25.68
C ALA A 162 -23.33 -19.58 -24.69
N LYS A 163 -22.68 -20.70 -24.36
CA LYS A 163 -21.51 -20.75 -23.45
C LYS A 163 -20.48 -21.75 -23.92
N ASP A 164 -19.25 -21.56 -23.49
CA ASP A 164 -18.18 -22.56 -23.64
C ASP A 164 -18.39 -23.75 -22.69
N THR A 165 -17.71 -24.83 -22.93
CA THR A 165 -17.72 -26.05 -22.09
C THR A 165 -16.49 -26.16 -21.19
N VAL A 166 -15.41 -25.41 -21.47
CA VAL A 166 -14.11 -25.52 -20.81
C VAL A 166 -13.64 -24.18 -20.24
N LEU A 167 -13.70 -23.09 -21.01
CA LEU A 167 -13.10 -21.81 -20.64
C LEU A 167 -14.06 -20.96 -19.81
N PRO A 168 -13.56 -20.27 -18.74
CA PRO A 168 -14.38 -19.43 -17.89
C PRO A 168 -14.71 -18.08 -18.54
N VAL A 169 -15.70 -17.40 -17.96
CA VAL A 169 -16.01 -16.00 -18.21
C VAL A 169 -15.82 -15.20 -16.92
N ALA A 170 -15.22 -14.02 -17.03
CA ALA A 170 -15.04 -13.08 -15.94
C ALA A 170 -15.82 -11.81 -16.18
N VAL A 171 -16.31 -11.21 -15.11
CA VAL A 171 -16.99 -9.92 -15.10
C VAL A 171 -16.33 -9.03 -14.07
N ASP A 172 -16.11 -7.76 -14.41
CA ASP A 172 -15.70 -6.74 -13.46
C ASP A 172 -16.46 -5.42 -13.74
N ILE A 173 -16.42 -4.51 -12.75
CA ILE A 173 -16.94 -3.15 -12.90
C ILE A 173 -15.78 -2.18 -12.93
N ARG A 174 -15.80 -1.28 -13.91
CA ARG A 174 -14.77 -0.25 -14.08
C ARG A 174 -15.39 1.14 -14.12
N PRO A 175 -14.68 2.17 -13.62
CA PRO A 175 -15.09 3.54 -13.87
C PRO A 175 -14.91 3.88 -15.35
N THR A 176 -15.64 4.87 -15.85
CA THR A 176 -15.39 5.42 -17.19
C THR A 176 -14.41 6.59 -17.13
N VAL A 177 -13.58 6.69 -18.15
CA VAL A 177 -12.67 7.83 -18.38
C VAL A 177 -12.96 8.38 -19.77
N SER A 178 -13.42 9.61 -19.86
CA SER A 178 -13.87 10.21 -21.12
C SER A 178 -14.93 9.38 -21.87
N GLY A 179 -15.83 8.75 -21.11
CA GLY A 179 -16.89 7.88 -21.64
C GLY A 179 -16.47 6.43 -21.91
N TYR A 180 -15.17 6.11 -21.94
CA TYR A 180 -14.67 4.74 -22.17
C TYR A 180 -14.41 4.00 -20.86
N PRO A 181 -14.61 2.66 -20.83
CA PRO A 181 -14.22 1.85 -19.69
C PRO A 181 -12.72 2.01 -19.37
N SER A 182 -12.39 2.22 -18.11
CA SER A 182 -10.98 2.34 -17.69
C SER A 182 -10.20 1.07 -18.05
N PRO A 183 -9.05 1.16 -18.73
CA PRO A 183 -8.24 -0.01 -19.08
C PRO A 183 -7.51 -0.62 -17.87
N SER A 184 -7.25 0.16 -16.83
CA SER A 184 -6.36 -0.21 -15.72
C SER A 184 -7.02 -0.22 -14.34
N VAL A 185 -8.16 0.47 -14.17
CA VAL A 185 -8.82 0.59 -12.88
C VAL A 185 -10.05 -0.31 -12.84
N VAL A 186 -10.06 -1.25 -11.90
CA VAL A 186 -11.20 -2.10 -11.58
C VAL A 186 -11.72 -1.69 -10.20
N ILE A 187 -13.03 -1.58 -10.05
CA ILE A 187 -13.64 -1.27 -8.74
C ILE A 187 -13.37 -2.46 -7.79
N PRO A 188 -12.86 -2.20 -6.57
CA PRO A 188 -12.58 -3.26 -5.61
C PRO A 188 -13.79 -4.18 -5.37
N PHE A 189 -13.52 -5.48 -5.25
CA PHE A 189 -14.51 -6.56 -5.00
C PHE A 189 -15.49 -6.83 -6.14
N SER A 190 -15.39 -6.16 -7.29
CA SER A 190 -16.32 -6.32 -8.41
C SER A 190 -15.98 -7.46 -9.37
N THR A 191 -14.80 -8.06 -9.25
CA THR A 191 -14.37 -9.13 -10.14
C THR A 191 -14.97 -10.47 -9.73
N VAL A 192 -15.70 -11.10 -10.64
CA VAL A 192 -16.27 -12.43 -10.45
C VAL A 192 -15.95 -13.30 -11.67
N VAL A 193 -15.41 -14.47 -11.41
CA VAL A 193 -15.12 -15.49 -12.45
C VAL A 193 -16.11 -16.65 -12.31
N LYS A 194 -16.70 -17.05 -13.40
CA LYS A 194 -17.57 -18.23 -13.47
C LYS A 194 -17.03 -19.28 -14.41
N LEU A 195 -17.01 -20.51 -13.95
CA LEU A 195 -16.73 -21.67 -14.78
C LEU A 195 -17.96 -21.97 -15.70
N PRO A 196 -17.78 -22.65 -16.81
CA PRO A 196 -18.90 -23.00 -17.71
C PRO A 196 -20.08 -23.71 -17.03
N GLY A 197 -19.80 -24.53 -16.01
CA GLY A 197 -20.82 -25.19 -15.19
C GLY A 197 -21.73 -24.23 -14.43
N ASP A 198 -21.23 -23.07 -14.05
CA ASP A 198 -21.94 -22.06 -13.27
C ASP A 198 -22.64 -21.02 -14.16
N VAL A 199 -22.49 -21.11 -15.47
CA VAL A 199 -23.15 -20.24 -16.45
C VAL A 199 -24.39 -20.93 -17.01
N THR A 200 -25.53 -20.28 -16.87
CA THR A 200 -26.77 -20.70 -17.52
C THR A 200 -26.87 -20.04 -18.89
N ALA A 201 -26.93 -20.82 -19.93
CA ALA A 201 -27.14 -20.35 -21.31
C ALA A 201 -28.37 -21.00 -21.92
N ASN A 202 -29.17 -20.20 -22.62
CA ASN A 202 -30.35 -20.69 -23.33
C ASN A 202 -30.51 -19.90 -24.64
N ALA A 203 -30.64 -20.57 -25.76
CA ALA A 203 -30.69 -19.93 -27.09
C ALA A 203 -32.05 -19.29 -27.40
N THR A 204 -33.11 -19.63 -26.67
CA THR A 204 -34.49 -19.19 -26.96
C THR A 204 -35.10 -18.32 -25.88
N THR A 205 -34.79 -18.60 -24.62
CA THR A 205 -35.38 -17.88 -23.49
C THR A 205 -34.27 -17.32 -22.61
N PRO A 206 -34.15 -15.99 -22.49
CA PRO A 206 -33.12 -15.40 -21.66
C PRO A 206 -33.25 -15.87 -20.20
N THR A 207 -32.20 -16.52 -19.71
CA THR A 207 -32.12 -16.98 -18.31
C THR A 207 -30.94 -16.30 -17.65
N ALA A 208 -31.17 -15.72 -16.47
CA ALA A 208 -30.15 -14.97 -15.77
C ALA A 208 -29.01 -15.87 -15.26
N THR A 209 -27.79 -15.50 -15.54
CA THR A 209 -26.60 -15.96 -14.81
C THR A 209 -26.21 -14.87 -13.83
N GLU A 210 -26.31 -15.12 -12.53
CA GLU A 210 -25.98 -14.17 -11.50
C GLU A 210 -24.50 -14.21 -11.13
N PHE A 211 -23.83 -13.08 -11.20
CA PHE A 211 -22.47 -12.85 -10.72
C PHE A 211 -22.55 -12.14 -9.37
N ALA A 212 -22.59 -12.91 -8.29
CA ALA A 212 -22.63 -12.39 -6.92
C ALA A 212 -21.23 -11.94 -6.50
N PHE A 213 -21.11 -10.72 -6.01
CA PHE A 213 -19.86 -10.19 -5.51
C PHE A 213 -19.52 -10.79 -4.15
N THR A 214 -18.23 -11.01 -3.90
CA THR A 214 -17.75 -11.57 -2.62
C THR A 214 -17.97 -10.60 -1.44
N SER A 215 -18.05 -9.31 -1.73
CA SER A 215 -18.38 -8.25 -0.80
C SER A 215 -19.19 -7.18 -1.54
N PRO A 216 -20.03 -6.42 -0.85
CA PRO A 216 -20.77 -5.31 -1.47
C PRO A 216 -19.82 -4.34 -2.16
N VAL A 217 -20.09 -3.98 -3.39
CA VAL A 217 -19.29 -3.10 -4.24
C VAL A 217 -19.86 -1.68 -4.15
N PHE A 218 -19.10 -0.74 -3.61
CA PHE A 218 -19.53 0.64 -3.50
C PHE A 218 -19.27 1.42 -4.79
N LEU A 219 -20.31 2.07 -5.29
CA LEU A 219 -20.24 2.98 -6.44
C LEU A 219 -20.78 4.36 -6.05
N PRO A 220 -19.94 5.39 -5.97
CA PRO A 220 -20.37 6.79 -5.95
C PRO A 220 -21.27 7.13 -7.16
N PRO A 221 -22.02 8.24 -7.13
CA PRO A 221 -22.72 8.72 -8.32
C PRO A 221 -21.74 8.93 -9.48
N GLY A 222 -22.08 8.39 -10.65
CA GLY A 222 -21.19 8.45 -11.81
C GLY A 222 -21.52 7.41 -12.86
N GLU A 223 -20.73 7.36 -13.91
CA GLU A 223 -20.82 6.38 -14.98
C GLU A 223 -19.80 5.26 -14.79
N TYR A 224 -20.25 4.03 -14.98
CA TYR A 224 -19.46 2.81 -14.81
C TYR A 224 -19.70 1.87 -15.99
N ALA A 225 -18.79 0.95 -16.20
CA ALA A 225 -18.89 -0.09 -17.21
C ALA A 225 -18.85 -1.48 -16.58
N ILE A 226 -19.77 -2.32 -17.01
CA ILE A 226 -19.73 -3.78 -16.83
C ILE A 226 -18.81 -4.32 -17.90
N CYS A 227 -17.65 -4.81 -17.52
CA CYS A 227 -16.67 -5.39 -18.44
C CYS A 227 -16.72 -6.90 -18.37
N ILE A 228 -16.84 -7.54 -19.52
CA ILE A 228 -16.96 -8.99 -19.66
C ILE A 228 -15.76 -9.49 -20.45
N THR A 229 -14.98 -10.38 -19.87
CA THR A 229 -13.77 -10.93 -20.47
C THR A 229 -13.80 -12.45 -20.47
N THR A 230 -13.38 -13.05 -21.58
CA THR A 230 -13.19 -14.49 -21.71
C THR A 230 -12.16 -14.77 -22.79
N ASN A 231 -11.49 -15.92 -22.70
CA ASN A 231 -10.60 -16.40 -23.75
C ASN A 231 -11.33 -17.31 -24.77
N SER A 232 -12.65 -17.38 -24.68
CA SER A 232 -13.49 -18.24 -25.54
C SER A 232 -14.29 -17.42 -26.53
N SER A 233 -14.46 -17.92 -27.73
CA SER A 233 -15.36 -17.38 -28.74
C SER A 233 -16.79 -17.98 -28.68
N GLU A 234 -17.03 -18.93 -27.78
CA GLU A 234 -18.30 -19.67 -27.69
C GLU A 234 -19.34 -18.98 -26.80
N TYR A 235 -18.91 -18.00 -25.97
CA TYR A 235 -19.87 -17.20 -25.18
C TYR A 235 -20.61 -16.20 -26.05
N SER A 236 -21.94 -16.21 -25.97
CA SER A 236 -22.82 -15.24 -26.64
C SER A 236 -23.82 -14.70 -25.64
N LEU A 237 -24.00 -13.37 -25.65
CA LEU A 237 -24.90 -12.64 -24.74
C LEU A 237 -26.11 -12.10 -25.50
N TYR A 238 -27.23 -11.98 -24.80
CA TYR A 238 -28.38 -11.30 -25.32
C TYR A 238 -28.15 -9.79 -25.36
N ALA A 239 -28.43 -9.21 -26.51
CA ALA A 239 -28.42 -7.77 -26.76
C ALA A 239 -29.61 -7.40 -27.63
N ALA A 240 -30.03 -6.15 -27.56
CA ALA A 240 -31.14 -5.66 -28.36
C ALA A 240 -30.80 -4.29 -28.92
N ASP A 241 -31.29 -4.02 -30.13
CA ASP A 241 -31.23 -2.69 -30.72
C ASP A 241 -32.22 -1.74 -30.00
N THR A 242 -31.86 -0.48 -29.93
CA THR A 242 -32.73 0.56 -29.36
C THR A 242 -34.09 0.56 -30.03
N ALA A 243 -35.14 0.59 -29.22
CA ALA A 243 -36.55 0.48 -29.63
C ALA A 243 -36.99 -0.88 -30.19
N ALA A 244 -36.17 -1.95 -30.12
CA ALA A 244 -36.62 -3.29 -30.38
C ALA A 244 -37.64 -3.75 -29.32
N ASN A 245 -38.53 -4.66 -29.68
CA ASN A 245 -39.49 -5.21 -28.71
C ASN A 245 -38.79 -6.08 -27.68
N SER A 246 -39.18 -5.94 -26.42
CA SER A 246 -38.66 -6.77 -25.32
C SER A 246 -39.16 -8.21 -25.49
N ILE A 247 -38.25 -9.19 -25.37
CA ILE A 247 -38.59 -10.62 -25.36
C ILE A 247 -39.40 -11.04 -24.10
N THR A 248 -39.31 -10.23 -23.07
CA THR A 248 -39.96 -10.53 -21.78
C THR A 248 -41.31 -9.86 -21.60
N ASN A 249 -41.56 -8.69 -22.24
CA ASN A 249 -42.75 -7.88 -22.02
C ASN A 249 -43.61 -7.66 -23.29
N GLY A 250 -43.24 -8.27 -24.40
CA GLY A 250 -43.99 -8.15 -25.65
C GLY A 250 -43.94 -6.76 -26.29
N ASP A 251 -44.99 -6.35 -27.02
CA ASP A 251 -44.99 -5.15 -27.89
C ASP A 251 -45.32 -3.84 -27.17
N ALA A 252 -45.48 -3.84 -25.87
CA ALA A 252 -45.81 -2.61 -25.14
C ALA A 252 -44.63 -1.59 -25.23
N ILE A 253 -44.93 -0.32 -25.41
CA ILE A 253 -43.92 0.77 -25.47
C ILE A 253 -43.03 0.76 -24.23
N ALA A 254 -43.58 0.46 -23.06
CA ALA A 254 -42.85 0.33 -21.80
C ALA A 254 -41.90 -0.90 -21.77
N GLY A 255 -42.11 -1.85 -22.66
CA GLY A 255 -41.28 -3.06 -22.77
C GLY A 255 -40.25 -3.01 -23.90
N ARG A 256 -40.03 -1.87 -24.54
CA ARG A 256 -38.98 -1.73 -25.55
C ARG A 256 -37.60 -1.72 -24.93
N ALA A 257 -36.66 -2.38 -25.59
CA ALA A 257 -35.26 -2.28 -25.26
C ALA A 257 -34.74 -0.84 -25.43
N GLY A 258 -33.78 -0.42 -24.64
CA GLY A 258 -33.18 0.92 -24.72
C GLY A 258 -34.05 2.07 -24.18
N ASN A 259 -35.20 1.80 -23.54
CA ASN A 259 -36.03 2.83 -22.92
C ASN A 259 -35.55 3.23 -21.51
N ASN A 260 -34.37 2.83 -21.11
CA ASN A 260 -33.80 3.16 -19.82
C ASN A 260 -32.67 4.20 -19.99
N GLN A 261 -32.93 5.43 -19.55
CA GLN A 261 -31.96 6.54 -19.63
C GLN A 261 -30.71 6.35 -18.75
N LEU A 262 -30.70 5.32 -17.89
CA LEU A 262 -29.56 5.00 -17.01
C LEU A 262 -28.61 3.97 -17.67
N VAL A 263 -28.95 3.44 -18.83
CA VAL A 263 -28.08 2.61 -19.65
C VAL A 263 -27.30 3.53 -20.58
N GLY A 264 -26.00 3.32 -20.67
CA GLY A 264 -25.11 4.10 -21.51
C GLY A 264 -24.82 3.42 -22.84
N THR A 265 -23.55 3.22 -23.17
CA THR A 265 -23.07 2.74 -24.47
C THR A 265 -22.51 1.33 -24.36
N LEU A 266 -22.78 0.51 -25.35
CA LEU A 266 -22.13 -0.80 -25.54
C LEU A 266 -20.80 -0.61 -26.27
N TYR A 267 -19.74 -1.22 -25.77
CA TYR A 267 -18.41 -1.26 -26.36
C TYR A 267 -18.08 -2.67 -26.82
N THR A 268 -17.82 -2.83 -28.11
CA THR A 268 -17.44 -4.11 -28.68
C THR A 268 -15.93 -4.17 -28.91
N PRO A 269 -15.27 -5.28 -28.55
CA PRO A 269 -13.84 -5.42 -28.74
C PRO A 269 -13.50 -5.59 -30.23
N GLN A 270 -12.47 -4.88 -30.70
CA GLN A 270 -12.00 -4.97 -32.08
C GLN A 270 -10.68 -5.74 -32.24
N GLY A 271 -10.14 -6.27 -31.16
CA GLY A 271 -8.89 -7.04 -31.17
C GLY A 271 -7.61 -6.24 -31.45
N SER A 272 -7.70 -4.93 -31.44
CA SER A 272 -6.59 -3.99 -31.72
C SER A 272 -6.39 -2.93 -30.61
N GLY A 273 -7.00 -3.10 -29.46
CA GLY A 273 -6.91 -2.16 -28.34
C GLY A 273 -7.80 -0.93 -28.46
N VAL A 274 -8.73 -0.90 -29.40
CA VAL A 274 -9.72 0.16 -29.55
C VAL A 274 -11.11 -0.45 -29.51
N SER A 275 -11.87 -0.17 -28.45
CA SER A 275 -13.29 -0.56 -28.36
C SER A 275 -14.11 0.30 -29.30
N VAL A 276 -15.01 -0.32 -30.06
CA VAL A 276 -15.99 0.40 -30.90
C VAL A 276 -17.27 0.63 -30.13
N GLN A 277 -17.73 1.88 -30.13
CA GLN A 277 -19.01 2.26 -29.57
C GLN A 277 -20.17 1.78 -30.45
N GLU A 278 -21.12 1.09 -29.83
CA GLU A 278 -22.40 0.71 -30.44
C GLU A 278 -23.51 1.55 -29.77
N ASN A 279 -23.94 2.61 -30.47
CA ASN A 279 -24.90 3.56 -29.90
C ASN A 279 -26.37 3.10 -30.06
N THR A 280 -26.60 2.03 -30.77
CA THR A 280 -27.96 1.53 -31.09
C THR A 280 -28.25 0.18 -30.48
N THR A 281 -27.30 -0.43 -29.81
CA THR A 281 -27.43 -1.79 -29.26
C THR A 281 -26.97 -1.80 -27.81
N ASP A 282 -27.74 -2.38 -26.92
CA ASP A 282 -27.42 -2.56 -25.51
C ASP A 282 -27.47 -4.03 -25.11
N LEU A 283 -26.64 -4.42 -24.14
CA LEU A 283 -26.69 -5.73 -23.51
C LEU A 283 -27.93 -5.87 -22.62
N MET A 284 -28.46 -7.08 -22.54
CA MET A 284 -29.42 -7.44 -21.51
C MET A 284 -28.71 -7.74 -20.21
N PHE A 285 -28.94 -6.92 -19.19
CA PHE A 285 -28.35 -7.08 -17.86
C PHE A 285 -29.29 -6.60 -16.75
N ALA A 286 -29.02 -7.02 -15.52
CA ALA A 286 -29.68 -6.47 -14.34
C ALA A 286 -28.66 -6.29 -13.22
N VAL A 287 -28.67 -5.11 -12.60
CA VAL A 287 -27.83 -4.78 -11.46
C VAL A 287 -28.66 -4.80 -10.19
N LYS A 288 -28.23 -5.58 -9.19
CA LYS A 288 -28.90 -5.68 -7.90
C LYS A 288 -28.14 -4.89 -6.84
N ARG A 289 -28.79 -3.92 -6.25
CA ARG A 289 -28.23 -3.15 -5.14
C ARG A 289 -28.53 -3.80 -3.80
N CYS A 290 -27.67 -3.54 -2.82
CA CYS A 290 -27.94 -3.84 -1.42
C CYS A 290 -29.09 -3.00 -0.86
N ALA A 291 -29.82 -3.54 0.08
CA ALA A 291 -30.75 -2.83 0.95
C ALA A 291 -30.37 -3.14 2.40
N PHE A 292 -29.72 -2.17 3.05
CA PHE A 292 -29.27 -2.35 4.43
C PHE A 292 -30.44 -2.15 5.40
N THR A 293 -30.72 -3.14 6.23
CA THR A 293 -31.84 -3.10 7.20
C THR A 293 -31.41 -2.56 8.56
N ALA A 294 -30.19 -2.89 9.01
CA ALA A 294 -29.67 -2.39 10.27
C ALA A 294 -29.21 -0.94 10.16
N THR A 295 -29.42 -0.13 11.19
CA THR A 295 -28.95 1.24 11.29
C THR A 295 -27.53 1.31 11.85
N THR A 296 -27.14 0.35 12.68
CA THR A 296 -25.83 0.24 13.31
C THR A 296 -25.31 -1.18 13.19
N GLY A 297 -23.99 -1.30 13.12
CA GLY A 297 -23.29 -2.57 13.15
C GLY A 297 -21.98 -2.41 13.88
N THR A 298 -21.39 -3.50 14.33
CA THR A 298 -20.07 -3.52 14.96
C THR A 298 -19.17 -4.53 14.27
N ALA A 299 -17.91 -4.12 14.08
CA ALA A 299 -16.84 -5.03 13.74
C ALA A 299 -15.78 -4.98 14.83
N THR A 300 -15.17 -6.11 15.13
CA THR A 300 -14.16 -6.20 16.19
C THR A 300 -12.87 -6.81 15.66
N HIS A 301 -11.78 -6.38 16.26
CA HIS A 301 -10.48 -7.02 16.12
C HIS A 301 -9.98 -7.33 17.52
N ALA A 302 -10.13 -8.58 17.92
CA ALA A 302 -9.78 -9.02 19.27
C ALA A 302 -8.27 -9.21 19.41
N ASN A 303 -7.76 -9.03 20.63
CA ASN A 303 -6.40 -9.36 21.05
C ASN A 303 -5.31 -8.76 20.14
N VAL A 304 -5.34 -7.44 19.94
CA VAL A 304 -4.34 -6.75 19.14
C VAL A 304 -3.01 -6.65 19.90
N ALA A 305 -2.27 -7.75 19.89
CA ALA A 305 -1.07 -7.95 20.72
C ALA A 305 0.04 -6.90 20.43
N ASN A 306 0.15 -6.45 19.19
CA ASN A 306 1.18 -5.49 18.80
C ASN A 306 0.98 -4.07 19.34
N ILE A 307 -0.15 -3.75 19.96
CA ILE A 307 -0.36 -2.48 20.67
C ILE A 307 -0.38 -2.61 22.18
N ALA A 308 -0.30 -3.84 22.72
CA ALA A 308 -0.18 -4.07 24.15
C ALA A 308 1.14 -3.53 24.70
N SER A 309 1.11 -2.86 25.83
CA SER A 309 2.27 -2.24 26.49
C SER A 309 3.05 -1.26 25.60
N ARG A 310 2.41 -0.69 24.58
CA ARG A 310 3.01 0.27 23.65
C ARG A 310 2.66 1.70 24.02
N GLN A 311 3.61 2.59 23.81
CA GLN A 311 3.48 4.01 24.14
C GLN A 311 2.84 4.83 23.02
N ALA A 312 2.95 4.34 21.80
CA ALA A 312 2.24 4.91 20.67
C ALA A 312 1.81 3.79 19.72
N PHE A 313 0.68 3.97 19.09
CA PHE A 313 0.20 3.05 18.06
C PHE A 313 -0.62 3.79 17.00
N LYS A 314 -0.79 3.13 15.88
CA LYS A 314 -1.58 3.59 14.76
C LYS A 314 -2.36 2.41 14.18
N VAL A 315 -3.64 2.61 13.95
CA VAL A 315 -4.51 1.61 13.33
C VAL A 315 -5.04 2.16 12.03
N SER A 316 -4.98 1.38 10.98
CA SER A 316 -5.50 1.73 9.67
C SER A 316 -6.27 0.57 9.08
N ALA A 317 -7.36 0.90 8.39
CA ALA A 317 -8.12 -0.03 7.58
C ALA A 317 -8.71 0.74 6.39
N PRO A 318 -8.75 0.14 5.20
CA PRO A 318 -9.52 0.69 4.10
C PRO A 318 -11.00 0.78 4.48
N GLU A 319 -11.61 1.90 4.17
CA GLU A 319 -12.99 2.18 4.56
C GLU A 319 -13.74 2.96 3.50
N VAL A 320 -15.04 2.78 3.48
CA VAL A 320 -15.98 3.57 2.68
C VAL A 320 -16.95 4.21 3.65
N ILE A 321 -17.02 5.53 3.66
CA ILE A 321 -17.91 6.30 4.52
C ILE A 321 -18.74 7.24 3.64
N PRO A 322 -19.95 6.83 3.18
CA PRO A 322 -20.89 7.73 2.55
C PRO A 322 -21.21 8.93 3.45
N GLU A 323 -21.63 10.06 2.87
CA GLU A 323 -21.72 11.35 3.57
C GLU A 323 -22.59 11.31 4.83
N SER A 324 -23.70 10.58 4.80
CA SER A 324 -24.60 10.43 5.96
C SER A 324 -24.15 9.37 6.97
N CYS A 325 -23.04 8.68 6.71
CA CYS A 325 -22.58 7.55 7.50
C CYS A 325 -21.40 7.92 8.40
N THR A 326 -21.17 7.13 9.44
CA THR A 326 -20.02 7.32 10.34
C THR A 326 -19.40 5.98 10.74
N ILE A 327 -18.10 5.99 10.98
CA ILE A 327 -17.36 4.90 11.63
C ILE A 327 -16.64 5.48 12.83
N THR A 328 -16.96 5.00 14.02
CA THR A 328 -16.20 5.30 15.23
C THR A 328 -15.33 4.12 15.61
N ARG A 329 -14.18 4.40 16.22
CA ARG A 329 -13.17 3.40 16.59
C ARG A 329 -12.78 3.58 18.02
N ALA A 330 -12.70 2.47 18.76
CA ALA A 330 -12.30 2.48 20.15
C ALA A 330 -11.41 1.30 20.50
N ALA A 331 -10.49 1.51 21.43
CA ALA A 331 -9.74 0.49 22.15
C ALA A 331 -10.01 0.68 23.64
N GLY A 332 -10.92 -0.10 24.20
CA GLY A 332 -11.45 0.19 25.53
C GLY A 332 -12.15 1.56 25.58
N ALA A 333 -11.73 2.44 26.48
CA ALA A 333 -12.27 3.81 26.60
C ALA A 333 -11.60 4.82 25.63
N LEU A 334 -10.56 4.42 24.89
CA LEU A 334 -9.81 5.30 24.02
C LEU A 334 -10.39 5.29 22.61
N SER A 335 -10.90 6.45 22.16
CA SER A 335 -11.39 6.66 20.79
C SER A 335 -10.30 7.30 19.93
N PHE A 336 -10.30 6.97 18.63
CA PHE A 336 -9.31 7.49 17.68
C PHE A 336 -9.84 7.47 16.25
N ALA A 337 -9.23 8.25 15.36
CA ALA A 337 -9.54 8.27 13.94
C ALA A 337 -8.74 7.21 13.16
N ASN A 338 -9.21 6.89 11.94
CA ASN A 338 -8.46 6.02 11.05
C ASN A 338 -7.11 6.64 10.71
N ASN A 339 -6.05 5.84 10.76
CA ASN A 339 -4.69 6.27 10.44
C ASN A 339 -4.12 7.38 11.35
N GLU A 340 -4.73 7.59 12.53
CA GLU A 340 -4.24 8.51 13.55
C GLU A 340 -3.15 7.86 14.40
N THR A 341 -2.11 8.63 14.73
CA THR A 341 -1.13 8.21 15.74
C THR A 341 -1.65 8.51 17.12
N VAL A 342 -1.88 7.48 17.90
CA VAL A 342 -2.48 7.54 19.22
C VAL A 342 -1.42 7.36 20.30
N TYR A 343 -1.47 8.23 21.31
CA TYR A 343 -0.61 8.17 22.49
C TYR A 343 -1.49 7.91 23.72
N PRO A 344 -1.70 6.63 24.12
CA PRO A 344 -2.53 6.35 25.30
C PRO A 344 -1.87 6.91 26.55
N VAL A 345 -2.64 7.59 27.39
CA VAL A 345 -2.14 8.16 28.66
C VAL A 345 -1.50 7.07 29.52
N THR A 346 -2.10 5.88 29.50
CA THR A 346 -1.55 4.68 30.12
C THR A 346 -1.54 3.58 29.04
N PRO A 347 -0.38 3.00 28.75
CA PRO A 347 -0.28 1.87 27.83
C PRO A 347 -1.19 0.71 28.28
N PHE A 348 -1.75 0.00 27.31
CA PHE A 348 -2.59 -1.17 27.61
C PHE A 348 -1.76 -2.27 28.27
N THR A 349 -2.23 -2.80 29.40
CA THR A 349 -1.55 -3.90 30.12
C THR A 349 -1.67 -5.23 29.39
N ALA A 350 -2.72 -5.40 28.59
CA ALA A 350 -2.98 -6.58 27.78
C ALA A 350 -3.39 -6.16 26.36
N ALA A 351 -3.39 -7.13 25.44
CA ALA A 351 -3.84 -6.90 24.06
C ALA A 351 -5.31 -6.43 24.04
N PRO A 352 -5.60 -5.19 23.64
CA PRO A 352 -6.97 -4.69 23.63
C PRO A 352 -7.76 -5.26 22.45
N THR A 353 -9.09 -5.20 22.57
CA THR A 353 -9.98 -5.38 21.43
C THR A 353 -10.27 -4.02 20.82
N LEU A 354 -10.05 -3.90 19.49
CA LEU A 354 -10.52 -2.76 18.74
C LEU A 354 -11.96 -2.97 18.33
N VAL A 355 -12.79 -1.99 18.59
CA VAL A 355 -14.22 -2.00 18.25
C VAL A 355 -14.48 -0.89 17.24
N TYR A 356 -15.05 -1.25 16.12
CA TYR A 356 -15.53 -0.33 15.09
C TYR A 356 -17.05 -0.30 15.16
N THR A 357 -17.62 0.85 15.40
CA THR A 357 -19.07 1.03 15.34
C THR A 357 -19.41 1.75 14.04
N LEU A 358 -20.15 1.08 13.19
CA LEU A 358 -20.60 1.54 11.90
C LEU A 358 -22.03 2.03 12.03
N THR A 359 -22.29 3.28 11.68
CA THR A 359 -23.65 3.86 11.75
C THR A 359 -23.99 4.44 10.38
N ARG A 360 -25.08 3.93 9.77
CA ARG A 360 -25.60 4.49 8.52
C ARG A 360 -26.58 5.63 8.74
N GLY A 361 -26.73 6.46 7.73
CA GLY A 361 -27.78 7.47 7.68
C GLY A 361 -29.16 6.92 7.41
N VAL A 362 -30.04 7.78 6.94
CA VAL A 362 -31.45 7.43 6.67
C VAL A 362 -31.59 6.50 5.47
N SER A 363 -30.75 6.68 4.44
CA SER A 363 -30.79 5.85 3.22
C SER A 363 -30.41 4.40 3.52
N ASN A 364 -31.20 3.46 3.04
CA ASN A 364 -30.88 2.03 3.10
C ASN A 364 -30.03 1.55 1.90
N ALA A 365 -29.73 2.42 0.96
CA ALA A 365 -28.90 2.09 -0.21
C ALA A 365 -27.41 2.13 0.09
N VAL A 366 -27.00 2.82 1.17
CA VAL A 366 -25.62 2.98 1.59
C VAL A 366 -25.43 2.57 3.04
N SER A 367 -24.22 2.15 3.37
CA SER A 367 -23.76 1.81 4.71
C SER A 367 -22.27 2.13 4.80
N PRO A 368 -21.74 2.53 5.96
CA PRO A 368 -20.32 2.55 6.12
C PRO A 368 -19.78 1.12 6.00
N ALA A 369 -18.63 0.98 5.40
CA ALA A 369 -17.97 -0.31 5.25
C ALA A 369 -16.49 -0.23 5.62
N ILE A 370 -15.96 -1.31 6.16
CA ILE A 370 -14.56 -1.45 6.52
C ILE A 370 -14.03 -2.79 5.99
N ASP A 371 -12.88 -2.75 5.33
CA ASP A 371 -12.22 -3.98 4.91
C ASP A 371 -11.53 -4.63 6.11
N THR A 372 -12.07 -5.77 6.53
CA THR A 372 -11.54 -6.51 7.67
C THR A 372 -10.29 -7.33 7.34
N ALA A 373 -10.03 -7.62 6.07
CA ALA A 373 -8.87 -8.38 5.64
C ALA A 373 -7.61 -7.52 5.50
N ALA A 374 -7.77 -6.25 5.13
CA ALA A 374 -6.67 -5.31 4.93
C ALA A 374 -6.37 -4.41 6.13
N ARG A 375 -6.89 -4.74 7.33
CA ARG A 375 -6.60 -4.00 8.57
C ARG A 375 -5.18 -4.27 9.04
N TYR A 376 -4.54 -3.22 9.53
CA TYR A 376 -3.27 -3.36 10.25
C TYR A 376 -3.19 -2.42 11.44
N ALA A 377 -2.39 -2.82 12.42
CA ALA A 377 -2.00 -1.98 13.54
C ALA A 377 -0.49 -2.01 13.68
N VAL A 378 0.11 -0.84 13.77
CA VAL A 378 1.53 -0.68 14.01
C VAL A 378 1.74 0.07 15.32
N SER A 379 2.82 -0.23 16.01
CA SER A 379 3.09 0.40 17.30
C SER A 379 4.57 0.50 17.57
N VAL A 380 4.92 1.44 18.43
CA VAL A 380 6.30 1.67 18.84
C VAL A 380 6.38 1.88 20.34
N ASN A 381 7.50 1.46 20.91
CA ASN A 381 7.95 1.99 22.18
C ASN A 381 8.89 3.15 21.88
N MET A 382 8.64 4.26 22.52
CA MET A 382 9.55 5.39 22.43
C MET A 382 10.82 5.07 23.20
N ASN A 383 11.97 5.32 22.59
CA ASN A 383 13.22 5.25 23.32
C ASN A 383 13.23 6.33 24.41
N THR A 384 13.60 5.94 25.61
CA THR A 384 13.72 6.86 26.74
C THR A 384 14.96 7.74 26.62
N GLN A 385 15.86 7.40 25.71
CA GLN A 385 17.04 8.21 25.43
C GLN A 385 17.46 8.14 23.94
N SER A 386 18.08 9.21 23.50
CA SER A 386 18.75 9.32 22.21
C SER A 386 20.08 10.03 22.40
N GLU A 387 21.08 9.71 21.59
CA GLU A 387 22.42 10.30 21.71
C GLU A 387 22.86 10.87 20.36
N TYR A 388 23.38 12.10 20.41
CA TYR A 388 24.07 12.74 19.29
C TYR A 388 25.56 12.83 19.62
N LEU A 389 26.40 12.37 18.70
CA LEU A 389 27.85 12.39 18.80
C LEU A 389 28.41 13.39 17.77
N THR A 390 29.21 14.35 18.23
CA THR A 390 29.93 15.19 17.28
C THR A 390 31.06 14.40 16.64
N ARG A 391 31.62 14.92 15.54
CA ARG A 391 32.93 14.46 15.09
C ARG A 391 33.98 14.74 16.16
N VAL A 392 35.08 13.99 16.13
CA VAL A 392 36.27 14.32 16.90
C VAL A 392 36.86 15.63 16.37
N VAL A 393 37.14 16.55 17.26
CA VAL A 393 37.80 17.82 16.96
C VAL A 393 39.23 17.76 17.45
N GLU A 394 40.18 17.98 16.54
CA GLU A 394 41.59 18.06 16.83
C GLU A 394 42.02 19.55 16.93
N LEU A 395 42.69 19.88 17.99
CA LEU A 395 43.24 21.22 18.19
C LEU A 395 44.60 21.32 17.47
N PRO A 396 45.00 22.55 17.01
CA PRO A 396 46.31 22.76 16.45
C PRO A 396 47.41 22.31 17.39
N GLN A 397 48.50 21.81 16.85
CA GLN A 397 49.62 21.25 17.64
C GLN A 397 50.20 22.20 18.71
N SER A 398 50.12 23.50 18.46
CA SER A 398 50.60 24.53 19.37
C SER A 398 49.64 24.84 20.52
N LEU A 399 48.40 24.33 20.50
CA LEU A 399 47.38 24.61 21.49
C LEU A 399 47.01 23.33 22.26
N ALA A 400 47.08 23.39 23.57
CA ALA A 400 46.50 22.41 24.47
C ALA A 400 45.46 23.12 25.32
N SER A 401 44.27 22.53 25.39
CA SER A 401 43.18 23.08 26.21
C SER A 401 43.03 22.32 27.50
N THR A 402 42.55 22.99 28.53
CA THR A 402 42.28 22.43 29.87
C THR A 402 40.82 22.54 30.29
N GLY A 403 39.97 23.11 29.42
CA GLY A 403 38.54 23.25 29.69
C GLY A 403 37.66 23.23 28.45
N LEU A 404 36.40 22.91 28.64
CA LEU A 404 35.35 22.89 27.62
C LEU A 404 34.15 23.69 28.12
N ALA A 405 33.61 24.53 27.22
CA ALA A 405 32.29 25.12 27.37
C ALA A 405 31.45 24.72 26.17
N VAL A 406 30.26 24.19 26.44
CA VAL A 406 29.32 23.72 25.40
C VAL A 406 28.04 24.54 25.55
N PHE A 407 27.60 25.14 24.46
CA PHE A 407 26.37 25.90 24.36
C PHE A 407 25.40 25.11 23.51
N VAL A 408 24.24 24.81 24.08
CA VAL A 408 23.21 24.00 23.43
C VAL A 408 21.94 24.82 23.34
N ASN A 409 21.45 25.04 22.11
CA ASN A 409 20.15 25.66 21.92
C ASN A 409 19.11 24.56 21.89
N GLU A 410 18.30 24.45 22.93
CA GLU A 410 17.45 23.29 23.22
C GLU A 410 16.02 23.66 23.61
N ASN A 411 15.11 22.72 23.36
CA ASN A 411 13.74 22.75 23.84
C ASN A 411 13.59 21.56 24.80
N ILE A 412 13.20 21.82 26.03
CA ILE A 412 13.10 20.84 27.12
C ILE A 412 11.65 20.83 27.65
N PRO A 413 10.73 20.03 27.04
CA PRO A 413 9.39 19.84 27.57
C PRO A 413 9.41 19.20 28.97
N THR A 414 8.36 19.43 29.77
CA THR A 414 8.25 18.82 31.11
C THR A 414 8.44 17.31 31.06
N GLY A 415 9.30 16.77 31.92
CA GLY A 415 9.62 15.35 32.02
C GLY A 415 10.68 14.89 31.01
N THR A 416 11.39 15.82 30.37
CA THR A 416 12.53 15.53 29.52
C THR A 416 13.78 16.25 30.01
N ASP A 417 14.95 15.82 29.56
CA ASP A 417 16.22 16.39 29.95
C ASP A 417 17.24 16.27 28.83
N VAL A 418 18.21 17.17 28.79
CA VAL A 418 19.36 17.18 27.88
C VAL A 418 20.64 17.21 28.71
N LYS A 419 21.48 16.19 28.50
CA LYS A 419 22.77 16.08 29.17
C LYS A 419 23.90 16.12 28.16
N VAL A 420 25.00 16.75 28.55
CA VAL A 420 26.19 16.89 27.71
C VAL A 420 27.35 16.13 28.35
N TYR A 421 28.05 15.37 27.52
CA TYR A 421 29.24 14.62 27.92
C TYR A 421 30.39 14.93 26.99
N TYR A 422 31.61 14.77 27.52
CA TYR A 422 32.84 14.90 26.75
C TYR A 422 33.73 13.67 26.94
N ARG A 423 34.63 13.49 26.01
CA ARG A 423 35.84 12.71 26.15
C ARG A 423 36.99 13.46 25.47
N THR A 424 38.21 13.30 26.02
CA THR A 424 39.40 14.01 25.55
C THR A 424 40.57 13.05 25.44
N SER A 425 41.54 13.39 24.59
CA SER A 425 42.81 12.68 24.48
C SER A 425 43.97 13.67 24.39
N ALA A 426 45.06 13.36 25.07
CA ALA A 426 46.31 14.14 25.00
C ALA A 426 47.14 13.76 23.76
N VAL A 427 48.20 14.56 23.49
CA VAL A 427 49.13 14.24 22.39
C VAL A 427 49.83 12.92 22.65
N GLY A 428 49.81 12.00 21.68
CA GLY A 428 50.50 10.71 21.77
C GLY A 428 49.77 9.64 22.61
N GLU A 429 48.56 9.96 23.13
CA GLU A 429 47.75 9.00 23.82
C GLU A 429 46.93 8.10 22.85
N ALA A 430 46.51 6.98 23.39
CA ALA A 430 45.66 6.03 22.70
C ALA A 430 44.35 6.64 22.15
N ASP A 431 43.77 5.97 21.21
CA ASP A 431 42.54 6.32 20.52
C ASP A 431 41.48 6.94 21.45
N ILE A 432 41.02 8.15 21.15
CA ILE A 432 39.95 8.85 21.86
C ILE A 432 38.69 7.98 22.02
N PHE A 433 38.47 7.04 21.11
CA PHE A 433 37.31 6.13 21.15
C PHE A 433 37.34 5.12 22.31
N THR A 434 38.50 4.91 22.93
CA THR A 434 38.65 4.07 24.13
C THR A 434 38.39 4.84 25.44
N ARG A 435 38.27 6.18 25.37
CA ARG A 435 38.04 7.02 26.55
C ARG A 435 36.58 7.00 26.99
N THR A 436 36.38 6.97 28.32
CA THR A 436 35.06 7.04 28.94
C THR A 436 34.44 8.44 28.78
N TRP A 437 33.11 8.45 28.66
CA TRP A 437 32.34 9.67 28.61
C TRP A 437 32.19 10.26 30.02
N VAL A 438 32.45 11.57 30.18
CA VAL A 438 32.30 12.31 31.43
C VAL A 438 31.23 13.38 31.24
N GLU A 439 30.28 13.48 32.15
CA GLU A 439 29.21 14.48 32.10
C GLU A 439 29.77 15.88 32.35
N ILE A 440 29.34 16.87 31.58
CA ILE A 440 29.62 18.29 31.80
C ILE A 440 28.42 18.87 32.54
N PRO A 441 28.62 19.47 33.73
CA PRO A 441 27.52 20.09 34.47
C PRO A 441 26.97 21.31 33.73
N GLN A 442 25.64 21.46 33.77
CA GLN A 442 24.99 22.69 33.33
C GLN A 442 25.30 23.84 34.30
N THR A 443 25.70 24.99 33.76
CA THR A 443 26.04 26.17 34.53
C THR A 443 25.01 27.29 34.36
N SER A 444 24.22 27.28 33.31
CA SER A 444 23.04 28.14 33.17
C SER A 444 21.88 27.64 34.04
N PRO A 445 20.92 28.51 34.42
CA PRO A 445 19.72 28.07 35.09
C PRO A 445 18.94 27.06 34.27
N ALA A 446 18.44 25.97 34.91
CA ALA A 446 17.57 25.03 34.29
C ALA A 446 16.22 25.71 33.91
N PHE A 447 15.61 25.27 32.82
CA PHE A 447 14.32 25.76 32.39
C PHE A 447 13.45 24.59 31.87
N THR A 448 12.17 24.86 31.67
CA THR A 448 11.24 23.96 30.99
C THR A 448 10.59 24.75 29.87
N SER A 449 10.58 24.18 28.68
CA SER A 449 9.96 24.78 27.52
C SER A 449 8.44 24.70 27.61
N THR A 450 7.77 25.79 27.26
CA THR A 450 6.31 25.94 27.34
C THR A 450 5.61 25.63 26.02
N SER A 451 6.36 25.59 24.92
CA SER A 451 5.87 25.24 23.56
C SER A 451 6.96 24.57 22.73
N GLU A 452 6.60 24.01 21.60
CA GLU A 452 7.53 23.37 20.67
C GLU A 452 8.53 24.32 20.01
N ILE A 453 8.26 25.61 20.03
CA ILE A 453 9.13 26.65 19.48
C ILE A 453 9.94 27.40 20.56
N ASP A 454 9.76 27.09 21.85
CA ASP A 454 10.46 27.70 22.97
C ASP A 454 11.86 27.07 23.12
N PHE A 455 12.78 27.49 22.26
CA PHE A 455 14.18 27.08 22.31
C PHE A 455 15.00 28.14 23.09
N ARG A 456 15.82 27.67 24.04
CA ARG A 456 16.72 28.51 24.83
C ARG A 456 18.13 27.95 24.82
N GLU A 457 19.12 28.81 24.99
CA GLU A 457 20.52 28.41 25.10
C GLU A 457 20.86 28.01 26.53
N SER A 458 21.31 26.79 26.73
CA SER A 458 21.93 26.30 27.96
C SER A 458 23.44 26.26 27.82
N THR A 459 24.12 26.57 28.91
CA THR A 459 25.57 26.53 28.99
C THR A 459 26.00 25.37 29.90
N PHE A 460 26.89 24.54 29.40
CA PHE A 460 27.54 23.45 30.11
C PHE A 460 29.03 23.74 30.15
N ARG A 461 29.67 23.66 31.32
CA ARG A 461 31.09 24.00 31.45
C ARG A 461 31.78 23.04 32.42
N THR A 462 32.99 22.59 32.08
CA THR A 462 33.84 21.84 33.00
C THR A 462 34.16 22.66 34.24
N SER A 463 33.89 22.09 35.41
CA SER A 463 34.01 22.79 36.71
C SER A 463 35.45 22.89 37.23
N THR A 464 36.33 22.00 36.77
CA THR A 464 37.75 21.96 37.13
C THR A 464 38.58 21.87 35.85
N ALA A 465 39.83 22.38 35.94
CA ALA A 465 40.77 22.20 34.84
C ALA A 465 40.99 20.71 34.53
N LEU A 466 40.84 20.36 33.28
CA LEU A 466 41.13 19.03 32.77
C LEU A 466 42.65 18.85 32.57
N ALA A 467 43.11 17.61 32.52
CA ALA A 467 44.42 17.33 31.97
C ALA A 467 44.56 17.93 30.56
N PRO A 468 45.69 18.55 30.20
CA PRO A 468 45.82 19.13 28.88
C PRO A 468 45.53 18.15 27.77
N PHE A 469 44.63 18.53 26.85
CA PHE A 469 44.17 17.67 25.75
C PHE A 469 44.38 18.33 24.38
N LYS A 470 44.47 17.52 23.37
CA LYS A 470 44.61 17.91 21.95
C LYS A 470 43.40 17.54 21.08
N SER A 471 42.64 16.58 21.51
CA SER A 471 41.41 16.22 20.83
C SER A 471 40.26 16.07 21.83
N TYR A 472 39.08 16.37 21.35
CA TYR A 472 37.85 16.17 22.12
C TYR A 472 36.69 15.73 21.26
N GLN A 473 35.72 15.11 21.87
CA GLN A 473 34.43 14.77 21.26
C GLN A 473 33.33 15.04 22.27
N ILE A 474 32.21 15.56 21.79
CA ILE A 474 31.03 15.84 22.60
C ILE A 474 29.93 14.84 22.28
N LYS A 475 29.21 14.45 23.32
CA LYS A 475 27.98 13.65 23.24
C LYS A 475 26.86 14.46 23.89
N VAL A 476 25.77 14.62 23.18
CA VAL A 476 24.53 15.19 23.72
C VAL A 476 23.55 14.05 23.86
N ARG A 477 23.06 13.82 25.06
CA ARG A 477 22.06 12.80 25.37
C ARG A 477 20.74 13.50 25.68
N LEU A 478 19.72 13.10 24.91
CA LEU A 478 18.35 13.50 25.12
C LEU A 478 17.63 12.39 25.88
N THR A 479 16.97 12.74 26.96
CA THR A 479 16.28 11.76 27.80
C THR A 479 14.83 12.13 28.05
N ASN A 480 14.02 11.12 28.25
CA ASN A 480 12.63 11.24 28.65
C ASN A 480 12.45 10.38 29.91
N SER A 481 11.82 10.93 30.94
CA SER A 481 11.61 10.25 32.22
C SER A 481 10.59 9.12 32.17
N GLY A 482 9.93 8.92 31.02
CA GLY A 482 8.84 7.95 30.90
C GLY A 482 7.54 8.40 31.58
N GLY A 483 6.67 7.46 31.94
CA GLY A 483 5.39 7.74 32.59
C GLY A 483 4.46 8.57 31.69
N ALA A 484 3.79 9.56 32.26
CA ALA A 484 2.85 10.42 31.52
C ALA A 484 3.51 11.38 30.52
N SER A 485 4.84 11.41 30.47
CA SER A 485 5.62 12.30 29.59
C SER A 485 6.31 11.56 28.43
N TYR A 486 6.10 10.26 28.27
CA TYR A 486 6.81 9.43 27.30
C TYR A 486 6.67 9.90 25.84
N TYR A 487 5.61 10.62 25.51
CA TYR A 487 5.36 11.18 24.17
C TYR A 487 6.08 12.52 23.94
N ARG A 488 6.70 13.10 24.97
CA ARG A 488 7.44 14.34 24.86
C ARG A 488 8.90 14.04 24.55
N THR A 489 9.45 14.77 23.61
CA THR A 489 10.84 14.60 23.16
C THR A 489 11.56 15.92 23.30
N PRO A 490 12.71 15.99 24.01
CA PRO A 490 13.53 17.18 23.98
C PRO A 490 14.13 17.33 22.57
N ALA A 491 14.35 18.54 22.16
CA ALA A 491 14.94 18.84 20.86
C ALA A 491 16.16 19.75 20.99
N VAL A 492 17.16 19.54 20.15
CA VAL A 492 18.37 20.35 20.09
C VAL A 492 18.49 20.92 18.68
N ARG A 493 18.59 22.25 18.57
CA ARG A 493 18.72 22.97 17.30
C ARG A 493 20.18 23.19 16.92
N SER A 494 21.03 23.50 17.89
CA SER A 494 22.46 23.72 17.65
C SER A 494 23.31 23.41 18.89
N VAL A 495 24.53 22.98 18.61
CA VAL A 495 25.57 22.73 19.61
C VAL A 495 26.82 23.50 19.20
N ARG A 496 27.31 24.37 20.08
CA ARG A 496 28.54 25.11 19.89
C ARG A 496 29.51 24.76 21.02
N VAL A 497 30.75 24.47 20.68
CA VAL A 497 31.78 24.08 21.64
C VAL A 497 32.92 25.05 21.58
N VAL A 498 33.39 25.46 22.75
CA VAL A 498 34.58 26.31 22.92
C VAL A 498 35.51 25.57 23.87
N SER A 499 36.73 25.32 23.40
CA SER A 499 37.83 24.85 24.26
C SER A 499 38.66 26.03 24.74
N PHE A 500 39.11 25.99 25.97
CA PHE A 500 39.88 27.10 26.60
C PHE A 500 41.01 26.53 27.47
N VAL A 501 41.97 27.41 27.80
CA VAL A 501 43.12 27.11 28.67
C VAL A 501 42.82 27.56 30.09
#